data_b0adae85d454f47a7d01bda1c377ecca
#
_entry.id   b0adae85d454f47a7d01bda1c377ecca
#
_cell.length_a   1.000
_cell.length_b   1.000
_cell.length_c   1.000
_cell.angle_alpha   90.00
_cell.angle_beta   90.00
_cell.angle_gamma   90.00
#
_symmetry.space_group_name_H-M   'P 1'
#
loop_
_entity.id
_entity.type
_entity.pdbx_description
1 polymer ?
#
loop_
_entity_poly.entity_id
_entity_poly.type
_entity_poly.pdbx_seq_one_letter_code
_entity_poly.pdbx_strand_id
1 'polypeptide(L)'
;DNDINLYGSLSNILLNKKCVYSMQNKCIYKSDAINRLCMLFQIITSEKIFYMEKSLVRVKMSPRRDENVENYEYRQLVSNINCDELTSMNNICKLPKLKKEITFFYTSKGEYYNLKPIADTAANRGYKIKFTKDKKEKAEIGVYCQHVCYPENSRFSLILLHDLAQGHNRWPNLWENERWNGFDIGIVPGKSWADRWRKCACFYYANPRCGTFEFGYPKSDCINDIGILNRGAEVKKLLAMPDRFTVLYAPSWENDNKEDDFIKSLQNLDINLMVKQAAWPEVYQHIRGNIEYMRSIHEGRFENLYYIEPEESIMTALSLCDMVVSDESSVMAEALMFGKPSVAVTDWMIPDEDPPRPASVPMDYVIKCEKKDLREKVLSIMNHSEEYEDILQKGRDTFSNQGNVCKDIMDAIDYYTQGGTEDSFMSRKLESEYRAFNMWN
;
A
#
# COMPACT_ATOMS: atom_id res chain seq x y z
N ASP A 1 12.14 -0.31 -35.18
CA ASP A 1 13.36 -0.16 -34.37
C ASP A 1 12.95 0.10 -32.94
N ASN A 2 12.47 -0.97 -32.28
CA ASN A 2 12.17 -0.98 -30.85
C ASN A 2 13.15 -1.96 -30.19
N ASP A 3 14.44 -1.71 -30.35
CA ASP A 3 15.43 -2.44 -29.61
C ASP A 3 15.28 -2.12 -28.13
N ILE A 4 15.02 -3.17 -27.36
CA ILE A 4 15.18 -3.11 -25.91
C ILE A 4 16.61 -2.65 -25.69
N ASN A 5 16.78 -1.40 -25.32
CA ASN A 5 18.10 -0.85 -25.10
C ASN A 5 18.68 -1.35 -23.78
N LEU A 6 18.96 -2.66 -23.73
CA LEU A 6 19.70 -3.28 -22.65
C LEU A 6 21.08 -2.63 -22.50
N TYR A 7 21.64 -2.09 -23.58
CA TYR A 7 22.91 -1.39 -23.55
C TYR A 7 22.88 -0.10 -22.74
N GLY A 8 21.77 0.65 -22.74
CA GLY A 8 21.62 1.82 -21.87
C GLY A 8 21.59 1.47 -20.38
N SER A 9 21.08 0.30 -20.04
CA SER A 9 21.06 -0.22 -18.66
C SER A 9 22.33 -0.98 -18.30
N LEU A 10 22.96 -1.64 -19.28
CA LEU A 10 24.23 -2.37 -19.12
C LEU A 10 25.47 -1.46 -19.22
N SER A 11 25.33 -0.24 -19.74
CA SER A 11 26.44 0.72 -19.81
C SER A 11 27.03 1.08 -18.44
N ASN A 12 26.31 0.81 -17.37
CA ASN A 12 26.78 0.98 -16.01
C ASN A 12 27.36 -0.31 -15.40
N ILE A 13 27.40 -1.42 -16.15
CA ILE A 13 28.00 -2.68 -15.73
C ILE A 13 29.31 -2.84 -16.50
N LEU A 14 30.43 -2.74 -15.79
CA LEU A 14 31.74 -3.12 -16.29
C LEU A 14 31.82 -4.65 -16.39
N LEU A 15 31.42 -5.19 -17.55
CA LEU A 15 31.53 -6.62 -17.83
C LEU A 15 32.95 -6.98 -18.29
N ASN A 16 33.53 -7.99 -17.68
CA ASN A 16 34.77 -8.58 -18.17
C ASN A 16 34.51 -9.22 -19.55
N LYS A 17 35.22 -8.75 -20.56
CA LYS A 17 35.11 -9.19 -21.96
C LYS A 17 35.18 -10.73 -22.11
N LYS A 18 35.92 -11.43 -21.24
CA LYS A 18 36.01 -12.89 -21.22
C LYS A 18 34.71 -13.57 -20.80
N CYS A 19 33.96 -12.99 -19.84
CA CYS A 19 32.65 -13.52 -19.40
C CYS A 19 31.64 -13.47 -20.53
N VAL A 20 31.56 -12.36 -21.27
CA VAL A 20 30.61 -12.20 -22.36
C VAL A 20 30.89 -13.23 -23.50
N TYR A 21 32.13 -13.47 -23.86
CA TYR A 21 32.45 -14.47 -24.86
C TYR A 21 32.19 -15.90 -24.45
N SER A 22 32.36 -16.26 -23.18
CA SER A 22 32.09 -17.62 -22.71
C SER A 22 30.59 -17.97 -22.68
N MET A 23 29.73 -16.97 -22.69
CA MET A 23 28.26 -17.12 -22.55
C MET A 23 27.51 -17.09 -23.88
N GLN A 24 28.06 -16.45 -24.94
CA GLN A 24 27.40 -16.33 -26.24
C GLN A 24 26.98 -17.67 -26.87
N ASN A 25 27.66 -18.77 -26.53
CA ASN A 25 27.38 -20.09 -27.10
C ASN A 25 26.35 -20.91 -26.29
N LYS A 26 25.77 -20.41 -25.19
CA LYS A 26 24.87 -21.14 -24.33
C LYS A 26 23.40 -20.73 -24.44
N CYS A 27 23.12 -19.60 -25.10
CA CYS A 27 21.74 -19.12 -25.25
C CYS A 27 21.11 -19.67 -26.51
N ILE A 28 20.02 -20.42 -26.37
CA ILE A 28 19.34 -21.17 -27.44
C ILE A 28 17.88 -20.71 -27.67
N TYR A 29 17.46 -19.65 -27.04
CA TYR A 29 16.09 -19.14 -27.17
C TYR A 29 15.91 -18.35 -28.49
N LYS A 30 14.69 -18.39 -29.04
CA LYS A 30 14.35 -17.69 -30.28
C LYS A 30 14.28 -16.17 -30.10
N SER A 31 13.93 -15.71 -28.93
CA SER A 31 13.87 -14.28 -28.59
C SER A 31 15.26 -13.75 -28.20
N ASP A 32 15.70 -12.70 -28.87
CA ASP A 32 16.96 -12.01 -28.57
C ASP A 32 16.92 -11.34 -27.17
N ALA A 33 15.74 -10.88 -26.77
CA ALA A 33 15.53 -10.31 -25.45
C ALA A 33 15.70 -11.35 -24.33
N ILE A 34 15.16 -12.56 -24.52
CA ILE A 34 15.29 -13.68 -23.59
C ILE A 34 16.72 -14.19 -23.53
N ASN A 35 17.42 -14.27 -24.67
CA ASN A 35 18.84 -14.63 -24.69
C ASN A 35 19.69 -13.64 -23.89
N ARG A 36 19.44 -12.34 -24.03
CA ARG A 36 20.14 -11.30 -23.28
C ARG A 36 19.84 -11.37 -21.79
N LEU A 37 18.59 -11.65 -21.42
CA LEU A 37 18.18 -11.86 -20.03
C LEU A 37 18.87 -13.09 -19.45
N CYS A 38 18.91 -14.20 -20.19
CA CYS A 38 19.59 -15.43 -19.83
C CYS A 38 21.08 -15.22 -19.59
N MET A 39 21.74 -14.47 -20.49
CA MET A 39 23.14 -14.07 -20.32
C MET A 39 23.35 -13.26 -19.04
N LEU A 40 22.45 -12.33 -18.75
CA LEU A 40 22.52 -11.51 -17.54
C LEU A 40 22.40 -12.38 -16.28
N PHE A 41 21.43 -13.30 -16.23
CA PHE A 41 21.27 -14.22 -15.11
C PHE A 41 22.51 -15.13 -14.92
N GLN A 42 23.09 -15.64 -16.01
CA GLN A 42 24.31 -16.42 -15.94
C GLN A 42 25.50 -15.62 -15.42
N ILE A 43 25.60 -14.34 -15.79
CA ILE A 43 26.62 -13.44 -15.25
C ILE A 43 26.42 -13.24 -13.75
N ILE A 44 25.19 -12.99 -13.33
CA ILE A 44 24.83 -12.75 -11.93
C ILE A 44 25.14 -13.98 -11.06
N THR A 45 24.86 -15.18 -11.57
CA THR A 45 25.05 -16.43 -10.82
C THR A 45 26.47 -16.96 -10.83
N SER A 46 27.27 -16.68 -11.86
CA SER A 46 28.62 -17.23 -12.02
C SER A 46 29.76 -16.34 -11.53
N GLU A 47 29.49 -15.05 -11.37
CA GLU A 47 30.52 -14.06 -11.03
C GLU A 47 30.22 -13.41 -9.67
N LYS A 48 31.29 -13.06 -8.93
CA LYS A 48 31.18 -12.19 -7.76
C LYS A 48 30.85 -10.77 -8.23
N ILE A 49 29.58 -10.44 -8.33
CA ILE A 49 29.16 -9.09 -8.67
C ILE A 49 29.19 -8.24 -7.42
N PHE A 50 30.08 -7.26 -7.39
CA PHE A 50 30.04 -6.23 -6.38
C PHE A 50 28.78 -5.37 -6.59
N TYR A 51 28.02 -5.15 -5.53
CA TYR A 51 26.86 -4.30 -5.49
C TYR A 51 27.18 -2.93 -6.08
N MET A 52 26.50 -2.57 -7.16
CA MET A 52 26.47 -1.22 -7.70
C MET A 52 25.13 -0.57 -7.36
N GLU A 53 25.20 0.62 -6.85
CA GLU A 53 24.20 1.37 -6.08
C GLU A 53 22.82 1.58 -6.70
N LYS A 54 22.41 0.95 -7.78
CA LYS A 54 21.05 1.06 -8.35
C LYS A 54 20.70 -0.03 -9.35
N SER A 55 19.39 -0.35 -9.34
CA SER A 55 18.61 -1.24 -10.23
C SER A 55 19.35 -1.67 -11.52
N LEU A 56 19.81 -2.90 -11.54
CA LEU A 56 20.70 -3.41 -12.58
C LEU A 56 20.04 -3.59 -13.96
N VAL A 57 18.71 -3.77 -14.02
CA VAL A 57 18.03 -4.01 -15.30
C VAL A 57 16.63 -3.40 -15.33
N ARG A 58 16.37 -2.65 -16.37
CA ARG A 58 15.04 -2.19 -16.75
C ARG A 58 14.68 -2.85 -18.07
N VAL A 59 13.81 -3.85 -18.06
CA VAL A 59 13.30 -4.44 -19.30
C VAL A 59 11.93 -3.81 -19.59
N LYS A 60 11.83 -3.02 -20.66
CA LYS A 60 10.56 -2.55 -21.18
C LYS A 60 10.07 -3.58 -22.21
N MET A 61 9.08 -4.38 -21.84
CA MET A 61 8.43 -5.30 -22.78
C MET A 61 7.61 -4.47 -23.78
N SER A 62 7.82 -4.71 -25.05
CA SER A 62 7.02 -4.06 -26.10
C SER A 62 5.71 -4.84 -26.31
N PRO A 63 4.55 -4.19 -26.31
CA PRO A 63 3.26 -4.86 -26.49
C PRO A 63 3.00 -5.36 -27.93
N ARG A 64 3.98 -5.33 -28.83
CA ARG A 64 3.80 -5.64 -30.27
C ARG A 64 4.51 -6.88 -30.80
N ARG A 65 5.19 -7.67 -29.94
CA ARG A 65 5.74 -8.97 -30.36
C ARG A 65 4.87 -10.10 -29.80
N ASP A 66 4.89 -11.24 -30.47
CA ASP A 66 4.09 -12.42 -30.16
C ASP A 66 4.22 -12.82 -28.69
N GLU A 67 3.32 -12.25 -27.87
CA GLU A 67 3.33 -12.39 -26.40
C GLU A 67 3.38 -13.86 -25.96
N ASN A 68 2.84 -14.78 -26.78
CA ASN A 68 2.80 -16.20 -26.46
C ASN A 68 4.17 -16.87 -26.51
N VAL A 69 5.02 -16.50 -27.46
CA VAL A 69 6.36 -17.11 -27.61
C VAL A 69 7.31 -16.56 -26.52
N GLU A 70 7.30 -15.27 -26.31
CA GLU A 70 8.16 -14.65 -25.27
C GLU A 70 7.76 -15.12 -23.86
N ASN A 71 6.47 -15.24 -23.58
CA ASN A 71 5.96 -15.78 -22.32
C ASN A 71 6.34 -17.25 -22.12
N TYR A 72 6.27 -18.08 -23.14
CA TYR A 72 6.67 -19.46 -23.04
C TYR A 72 8.18 -19.63 -22.77
N GLU A 73 9.01 -18.91 -23.49
CA GLU A 73 10.47 -18.92 -23.29
C GLU A 73 10.85 -18.38 -21.91
N TYR A 74 10.19 -17.34 -21.46
CA TYR A 74 10.40 -16.78 -20.12
C TYR A 74 10.05 -17.77 -19.02
N ARG A 75 8.91 -18.49 -19.15
CA ARG A 75 8.52 -19.57 -18.24
C ARG A 75 9.56 -20.69 -18.18
N GLN A 76 10.09 -21.07 -19.33
CA GLN A 76 11.16 -22.08 -19.38
C GLN A 76 12.43 -21.60 -18.71
N LEU A 77 12.81 -20.33 -18.90
CA LEU A 77 13.96 -19.75 -18.22
C LEU A 77 13.78 -19.81 -16.70
N VAL A 78 12.61 -19.37 -16.20
CA VAL A 78 12.32 -19.34 -14.77
C VAL A 78 12.24 -20.73 -14.17
N SER A 79 11.63 -21.71 -14.87
CA SER A 79 11.56 -23.11 -14.40
C SER A 79 12.92 -23.80 -14.33
N ASN A 80 13.92 -23.31 -15.06
CA ASN A 80 15.28 -23.84 -15.06
C ASN A 80 16.19 -23.17 -14.02
N ILE A 81 15.75 -22.09 -13.37
CA ILE A 81 16.48 -21.48 -12.26
C ILE A 81 16.27 -22.36 -11.03
N ASN A 82 17.33 -22.99 -10.55
CA ASN A 82 17.21 -23.82 -9.36
C ASN A 82 17.18 -22.96 -8.07
N CYS A 83 16.67 -23.53 -6.97
CA CYS A 83 16.55 -22.82 -5.69
C CYS A 83 17.90 -22.34 -5.13
N ASP A 84 18.99 -23.06 -5.42
CA ASP A 84 20.33 -22.69 -4.95
C ASP A 84 20.84 -21.43 -5.67
N GLU A 85 20.49 -21.25 -6.94
CA GLU A 85 20.81 -20.05 -7.71
C GLU A 85 20.01 -18.85 -7.18
N LEU A 86 18.72 -19.03 -6.90
CA LEU A 86 17.89 -17.99 -6.24
C LEU A 86 18.43 -17.63 -4.86
N THR A 87 18.88 -18.60 -4.09
CA THR A 87 19.51 -18.37 -2.79
C THR A 87 20.82 -17.58 -2.92
N SER A 88 21.62 -17.86 -3.96
CA SER A 88 22.84 -17.11 -4.25
C SER A 88 22.53 -15.68 -4.70
N MET A 89 21.48 -15.46 -5.49
CA MET A 89 20.98 -14.12 -5.85
C MET A 89 20.51 -13.34 -4.62
N ASN A 90 19.89 -14.01 -3.65
CA ASN A 90 19.46 -13.39 -2.40
C ASN A 90 20.64 -12.84 -1.57
N ASN A 91 21.83 -13.46 -1.66
CA ASN A 91 23.03 -12.93 -1.02
C ASN A 91 23.51 -11.60 -1.64
N ILE A 92 23.15 -11.32 -2.90
CA ILE A 92 23.47 -10.05 -3.58
C ILE A 92 22.69 -8.89 -2.96
N CYS A 93 21.51 -9.17 -2.41
CA CYS A 93 20.67 -8.13 -1.76
C CYS A 93 21.18 -7.72 -0.37
N LYS A 94 22.07 -8.50 0.26
CA LYS A 94 22.61 -8.15 1.58
C LYS A 94 23.54 -6.95 1.48
N LEU A 95 23.14 -5.86 2.10
CA LEU A 95 23.98 -4.68 2.23
C LEU A 95 25.02 -4.88 3.36
N PRO A 96 26.16 -4.17 3.29
CA PRO A 96 26.99 -4.00 4.46
C PRO A 96 26.16 -3.47 5.62
N LYS A 97 26.49 -3.86 6.85
CA LYS A 97 25.78 -3.39 8.04
C LYS A 97 25.62 -1.86 8.01
N LEU A 98 24.37 -1.41 8.00
CA LEU A 98 24.02 0.01 7.99
C LEU A 98 23.93 0.55 9.41
N LYS A 99 23.94 1.88 9.54
CA LYS A 99 23.62 2.50 10.81
C LYS A 99 22.17 2.21 11.19
N LYS A 100 21.88 2.04 12.47
CA LYS A 100 20.52 1.91 12.98
C LYS A 100 19.80 3.27 12.99
N GLU A 101 19.61 3.85 11.83
CA GLU A 101 18.92 5.13 11.63
C GLU A 101 17.84 4.96 10.53
N ILE A 102 16.58 5.21 10.89
CA ILE A 102 15.45 5.12 9.95
C ILE A 102 14.84 6.50 9.78
N THR A 103 14.68 6.90 8.52
CA THR A 103 13.95 8.11 8.13
C THR A 103 12.63 7.74 7.48
N PHE A 104 11.54 8.23 8.05
CA PHE A 104 10.17 8.06 7.57
C PHE A 104 9.76 9.28 6.77
N PHE A 105 9.44 9.07 5.49
CA PHE A 105 9.08 10.13 4.56
C PHE A 105 7.56 10.24 4.43
N TYR A 106 7.01 11.42 4.67
CA TYR A 106 5.58 11.67 4.60
C TYR A 106 5.29 13.08 4.07
N THR A 107 4.09 13.29 3.54
CA THR A 107 3.59 14.58 3.09
C THR A 107 2.36 15.03 3.85
N SER A 108 1.52 14.08 4.23
CA SER A 108 0.25 14.29 4.92
C SER A 108 0.24 13.66 6.32
N LYS A 109 -0.73 14.05 7.12
CA LYS A 109 -0.98 13.42 8.44
C LYS A 109 -1.42 11.97 8.31
N GLY A 110 -2.18 11.63 7.25
CA GLY A 110 -2.58 10.25 6.98
C GLY A 110 -1.37 9.33 6.79
N GLU A 111 -0.41 9.76 5.97
CA GLU A 111 0.84 9.03 5.74
C GLU A 111 1.68 8.91 7.03
N TYR A 112 1.77 9.99 7.82
CA TYR A 112 2.43 9.95 9.12
C TYR A 112 1.85 8.86 10.02
N TYR A 113 0.52 8.76 10.11
CA TYR A 113 -0.14 7.75 10.92
C TYR A 113 0.00 6.32 10.38
N ASN A 114 0.23 6.15 9.07
CA ASN A 114 0.57 4.85 8.51
C ASN A 114 1.97 4.38 8.91
N LEU A 115 2.90 5.32 9.02
CA LEU A 115 4.32 5.04 9.30
C LEU A 115 4.63 4.95 10.80
N LYS A 116 3.86 5.64 11.63
CA LYS A 116 4.11 5.76 13.06
C LYS A 116 4.22 4.41 13.80
N PRO A 117 3.36 3.40 13.57
CA PRO A 117 3.47 2.10 14.25
C PRO A 117 4.82 1.40 13.98
N ILE A 118 5.31 1.50 12.73
CA ILE A 118 6.64 0.97 12.38
C ILE A 118 7.73 1.74 13.11
N ALA A 119 7.62 3.06 13.17
CA ALA A 119 8.60 3.91 13.84
C ALA A 119 8.67 3.60 15.35
N ASP A 120 7.54 3.40 16.00
CA ASP A 120 7.48 3.02 17.43
C ASP A 120 8.14 1.65 17.66
N THR A 121 7.88 0.67 16.79
CA THR A 121 8.52 -0.65 16.84
C THR A 121 10.02 -0.55 16.61
N ALA A 122 10.46 0.28 15.66
CA ALA A 122 11.87 0.50 15.37
C ALA A 122 12.60 1.19 16.54
N ALA A 123 11.97 2.18 17.17
CA ALA A 123 12.52 2.83 18.36
C ALA A 123 12.75 1.82 19.51
N ASN A 124 11.80 0.92 19.72
CA ASN A 124 11.92 -0.16 20.72
C ASN A 124 13.05 -1.14 20.41
N ARG A 125 13.50 -1.24 19.14
CA ARG A 125 14.68 -2.03 18.71
C ARG A 125 15.99 -1.22 18.70
N GLY A 126 15.96 0.01 19.23
CA GLY A 126 17.13 0.87 19.36
C GLY A 126 17.54 1.57 18.06
N TYR A 127 16.61 1.75 17.13
CA TYR A 127 16.83 2.59 15.97
C TYR A 127 16.61 4.06 16.32
N LYS A 128 17.45 4.93 15.76
CA LYS A 128 17.22 6.38 15.76
C LYS A 128 16.17 6.71 14.70
N ILE A 129 15.10 7.37 15.13
CA ILE A 129 13.94 7.64 14.29
C ILE A 129 13.93 9.11 13.87
N LYS A 130 13.67 9.34 12.59
CA LYS A 130 13.42 10.66 12.03
C LYS A 130 12.19 10.62 11.12
N PHE A 131 11.32 11.63 11.26
CA PHE A 131 10.25 11.91 10.31
C PHE A 131 10.60 13.16 9.51
N THR A 132 10.38 13.14 8.20
CA THR A 132 10.68 14.28 7.32
C THR A 132 9.61 14.48 6.25
N LYS A 133 9.36 15.75 5.89
CA LYS A 133 8.60 16.13 4.69
C LYS A 133 9.50 16.47 3.51
N ASP A 134 10.80 16.55 3.73
CA ASP A 134 11.76 16.73 2.64
C ASP A 134 11.96 15.41 1.88
N LYS A 135 11.31 15.31 0.73
CA LYS A 135 11.35 14.10 -0.11
C LYS A 135 12.76 13.74 -0.62
N LYS A 136 13.69 14.72 -0.61
CA LYS A 136 15.06 14.55 -1.14
C LYS A 136 16.10 14.33 -0.04
N GLU A 137 15.68 14.25 1.21
CA GLU A 137 16.60 14.02 2.31
C GLU A 137 17.35 12.69 2.16
N LYS A 138 18.62 12.67 2.54
CA LYS A 138 19.45 11.45 2.54
C LYS A 138 19.17 10.61 3.79
N ALA A 139 19.05 9.28 3.61
CA ALA A 139 18.76 8.35 4.67
C ALA A 139 19.66 7.09 4.62
N GLU A 140 20.00 6.53 5.77
CA GLU A 140 20.57 5.19 5.85
C GLU A 140 19.51 4.16 5.46
N ILE A 141 18.36 4.21 6.13
CA ILE A 141 17.18 3.40 5.83
C ILE A 141 16.01 4.36 5.65
N GLY A 142 15.37 4.33 4.46
CA GLY A 142 14.20 5.14 4.15
C GLY A 142 12.93 4.31 4.10
N VAL A 143 11.88 4.78 4.77
CA VAL A 143 10.55 4.16 4.72
C VAL A 143 9.55 5.14 4.13
N TYR A 144 8.83 4.71 3.11
CA TYR A 144 7.97 5.52 2.26
C TYR A 144 6.58 4.93 2.17
N CYS A 145 5.55 5.78 2.15
CA CYS A 145 4.17 5.37 1.83
C CYS A 145 3.44 6.40 0.97
N GLN A 146 4.16 7.36 0.42
CA GLN A 146 3.63 8.50 -0.33
C GLN A 146 3.78 8.32 -1.84
N HIS A 147 3.09 9.15 -2.60
CA HIS A 147 3.36 9.34 -4.01
C HIS A 147 4.58 10.25 -4.23
N VAL A 148 5.28 10.07 -5.33
CA VAL A 148 6.49 10.83 -5.70
C VAL A 148 7.61 10.68 -4.66
N CYS A 149 8.19 9.50 -4.61
CA CYS A 149 9.31 9.16 -3.75
C CYS A 149 10.65 9.23 -4.49
N TYR A 150 11.72 9.39 -3.70
CA TYR A 150 13.11 9.39 -4.18
C TYR A 150 13.93 8.33 -3.44
N PRO A 151 13.66 7.00 -3.69
CA PRO A 151 14.33 5.90 -2.99
C PRO A 151 15.84 5.91 -3.15
N GLU A 152 16.36 6.53 -4.23
CA GLU A 152 17.78 6.71 -4.49
C GLU A 152 18.49 7.61 -3.46
N ASN A 153 17.77 8.31 -2.63
CA ASN A 153 18.35 9.05 -1.52
C ASN A 153 18.55 8.22 -0.26
N SER A 154 18.07 6.97 -0.25
CA SER A 154 18.26 6.01 0.84
C SER A 154 19.24 4.91 0.44
N ARG A 155 20.08 4.46 1.37
CA ARG A 155 20.98 3.33 1.13
C ARG A 155 20.21 2.00 1.10
N PHE A 156 19.13 1.93 1.88
CA PHE A 156 18.12 0.88 1.85
C PHE A 156 16.74 1.52 1.92
N SER A 157 15.81 1.10 1.07
CA SER A 157 14.51 1.74 0.92
C SER A 157 13.36 0.74 0.93
N LEU A 158 12.28 1.11 1.62
CA LEU A 158 11.09 0.31 1.76
C LEU A 158 9.85 1.14 1.42
N ILE A 159 8.95 0.60 0.60
CA ILE A 159 7.68 1.23 0.27
C ILE A 159 6.50 0.40 0.78
N LEU A 160 5.51 1.10 1.34
CA LEU A 160 4.23 0.56 1.75
C LEU A 160 3.13 1.07 0.83
N LEU A 161 2.15 0.22 0.56
CA LEU A 161 0.89 0.71 0.02
C LEU A 161 0.12 1.43 1.13
N HIS A 162 -0.20 2.72 0.93
CA HIS A 162 -0.92 3.51 1.95
C HIS A 162 -2.40 3.69 1.65
N ASP A 163 -2.77 3.70 0.37
CA ASP A 163 -4.15 3.84 -0.07
C ASP A 163 -4.77 2.46 -0.33
N LEU A 164 -5.63 2.04 0.59
CA LEU A 164 -6.28 0.74 0.54
C LEU A 164 -7.38 0.67 -0.51
N ALA A 165 -7.94 1.81 -0.90
CA ALA A 165 -9.00 1.91 -1.89
C ALA A 165 -8.48 1.91 -3.34
N GLN A 166 -7.18 1.97 -3.55
CA GLN A 166 -6.56 1.89 -4.89
C GLN A 166 -6.83 0.54 -5.55
N GLY A 167 -8.06 0.25 -5.77
CA GLY A 167 -8.51 -0.93 -6.47
C GLY A 167 -9.04 -0.63 -7.84
N HIS A 168 -8.86 0.58 -8.27
CA HIS A 168 -9.37 1.11 -9.52
C HIS A 168 -8.88 0.32 -10.73
N ASN A 169 -9.61 0.40 -11.83
CA ASN A 169 -9.28 -0.28 -13.08
C ASN A 169 -8.03 0.29 -13.80
N ARG A 170 -7.18 1.03 -13.09
CA ARG A 170 -5.91 1.56 -13.59
C ARG A 170 -4.74 0.57 -13.57
N TRP A 171 -5.03 -0.70 -13.44
CA TRP A 171 -4.05 -1.75 -13.53
C TRP A 171 -3.56 -1.91 -14.97
N PRO A 172 -2.25 -1.99 -15.20
CA PRO A 172 -1.13 -1.97 -14.22
C PRO A 172 -0.62 -0.57 -13.86
N ASN A 173 -1.16 0.50 -14.42
CA ASN A 173 -0.63 1.86 -14.37
C ASN A 173 -0.55 2.47 -12.96
N LEU A 174 -1.34 1.95 -12.04
CA LEU A 174 -1.31 2.38 -10.64
C LEU A 174 0.11 2.32 -10.03
N TRP A 175 0.85 1.25 -10.32
CA TRP A 175 2.20 1.03 -9.82
C TRP A 175 3.26 1.81 -10.60
N GLU A 176 2.91 2.36 -11.76
CA GLU A 176 3.81 3.15 -12.58
C GLU A 176 4.09 4.52 -11.97
N ASN A 177 3.14 5.11 -11.27
CA ASN A 177 3.31 6.40 -10.58
C ASN A 177 4.37 6.31 -9.50
N GLU A 178 4.38 5.21 -8.74
CA GLU A 178 5.44 4.86 -7.79
C GLU A 178 6.18 3.65 -8.33
N ARG A 179 7.36 3.88 -8.85
CA ARG A 179 8.19 2.82 -9.43
C ARG A 179 8.76 1.94 -8.34
N TRP A 180 8.04 0.90 -7.99
CA TRP A 180 8.42 -0.02 -6.91
C TRP A 180 9.77 -0.69 -7.19
N ASN A 181 10.18 -0.85 -8.44
CA ASN A 181 11.52 -1.33 -8.81
C ASN A 181 12.67 -0.40 -8.40
N GLY A 182 12.39 0.80 -7.96
CA GLY A 182 13.38 1.72 -7.37
C GLY A 182 13.64 1.46 -5.88
N PHE A 183 12.81 0.66 -5.24
CA PHE A 183 12.91 0.33 -3.83
C PHE A 183 13.59 -1.03 -3.60
N ASP A 184 14.02 -1.26 -2.37
CA ASP A 184 14.58 -2.55 -1.98
C ASP A 184 13.49 -3.53 -1.56
N ILE A 185 12.50 -3.08 -0.81
CA ILE A 185 11.36 -3.88 -0.36
C ILE A 185 10.04 -3.16 -0.66
N GLY A 186 9.04 -3.91 -1.11
CA GLY A 186 7.65 -3.49 -1.17
C GLY A 186 6.79 -4.25 -0.15
N ILE A 187 5.84 -3.57 0.49
CA ILE A 187 4.90 -4.17 1.44
C ILE A 187 3.47 -3.97 0.95
N VAL A 188 2.71 -5.05 0.93
CA VAL A 188 1.27 -5.03 0.60
C VAL A 188 0.42 -5.49 1.78
N PRO A 189 -0.81 -4.94 1.92
CA PRO A 189 -1.65 -5.13 3.11
C PRO A 189 -2.18 -6.56 3.29
N GLY A 190 -2.31 -7.31 2.21
CA GLY A 190 -2.89 -8.65 2.28
C GLY A 190 -3.10 -9.26 0.90
N LYS A 191 -3.75 -10.42 0.87
CA LYS A 191 -3.89 -11.28 -0.31
C LYS A 191 -4.46 -10.55 -1.53
N SER A 192 -5.51 -9.75 -1.40
CA SER A 192 -6.13 -9.08 -2.55
C SER A 192 -5.20 -8.06 -3.21
N TRP A 193 -4.41 -7.32 -2.41
CA TRP A 193 -3.38 -6.41 -2.92
C TRP A 193 -2.18 -7.17 -3.48
N ALA A 194 -1.77 -8.27 -2.85
CA ALA A 194 -0.73 -9.14 -3.36
C ALA A 194 -1.10 -9.74 -4.73
N ASP A 195 -2.33 -10.18 -4.90
CA ASP A 195 -2.83 -10.71 -6.18
C ASP A 195 -2.84 -9.65 -7.28
N ARG A 196 -3.20 -8.41 -6.94
CA ARG A 196 -3.12 -7.26 -7.87
C ARG A 196 -1.67 -6.91 -8.20
N TRP A 197 -0.81 -6.82 -7.19
CA TRP A 197 0.61 -6.58 -7.40
C TRP A 197 1.23 -7.65 -8.32
N ARG A 198 0.92 -8.92 -8.13
CA ARG A 198 1.39 -10.01 -8.99
C ARG A 198 1.02 -9.79 -10.45
N LYS A 199 -0.19 -9.29 -10.74
CA LYS A 199 -0.59 -8.94 -12.11
C LYS A 199 0.30 -7.83 -12.71
N CYS A 200 0.82 -6.93 -11.90
CA CYS A 200 1.70 -5.84 -12.32
C CYS A 200 3.19 -6.23 -12.32
N ALA A 201 3.58 -7.24 -11.58
CA ALA A 201 4.96 -7.68 -11.44
C ALA A 201 5.60 -8.06 -12.77
N CYS A 202 4.80 -8.59 -13.72
CA CYS A 202 5.24 -8.90 -15.09
C CYS A 202 5.76 -7.67 -15.86
N PHE A 203 5.38 -6.47 -15.48
CA PHE A 203 5.86 -5.23 -16.10
C PHE A 203 7.17 -4.72 -15.49
N TYR A 204 7.80 -5.45 -14.60
CA TYR A 204 9.09 -5.20 -13.94
C TYR A 204 9.18 -3.92 -13.12
N TYR A 205 8.47 -2.85 -13.44
CA TYR A 205 8.49 -1.61 -12.66
C TYR A 205 7.83 -1.77 -11.28
N ALA A 206 7.07 -2.84 -11.09
CA ALA A 206 6.44 -3.17 -9.83
C ALA A 206 7.30 -4.09 -8.93
N ASN A 207 8.48 -4.53 -9.38
CA ASN A 207 9.33 -5.46 -8.65
C ASN A 207 10.44 -4.74 -7.88
N PRO A 208 10.35 -4.59 -6.55
CA PRO A 208 11.45 -4.16 -5.71
C PRO A 208 12.64 -5.11 -5.79
N ARG A 209 13.84 -4.59 -5.52
CA ARG A 209 15.09 -5.34 -5.62
C ARG A 209 15.12 -6.63 -4.80
N CYS A 210 14.61 -6.57 -3.57
CA CYS A 210 14.58 -7.70 -2.65
C CYS A 210 13.22 -8.41 -2.61
N GLY A 211 12.22 -7.91 -3.34
CA GLY A 211 10.90 -8.49 -3.46
C GLY A 211 9.78 -7.69 -2.79
N THR A 212 8.56 -8.15 -3.01
CA THR A 212 7.35 -7.63 -2.37
C THR A 212 6.81 -8.66 -1.39
N PHE A 213 6.37 -8.18 -0.22
CA PHE A 213 5.95 -9.03 0.88
C PHE A 213 4.53 -8.69 1.34
N GLU A 214 3.76 -9.73 1.61
CA GLU A 214 2.42 -9.65 2.16
C GLU A 214 2.49 -9.61 3.71
N PHE A 215 3.12 -8.54 4.26
CA PHE A 215 3.28 -8.41 5.71
C PHE A 215 2.06 -7.83 6.41
N GLY A 216 1.14 -7.24 5.65
CA GLY A 216 -0.05 -6.64 6.22
C GLY A 216 -0.01 -5.11 6.24
N TYR A 217 -0.95 -4.52 6.97
CA TYR A 217 -1.10 -3.07 7.07
C TYR A 217 -0.71 -2.59 8.47
N PRO A 218 0.26 -1.69 8.62
CA PRO A 218 0.83 -1.35 9.94
C PRO A 218 -0.17 -0.87 10.98
N LYS A 219 -1.22 -0.15 10.57
CA LYS A 219 -2.27 0.30 11.50
C LYS A 219 -3.03 -0.85 12.14
N SER A 220 -3.03 -2.05 11.53
CA SER A 220 -3.71 -3.21 12.13
C SER A 220 -3.07 -3.67 13.45
N ASP A 221 -1.82 -3.32 13.69
CA ASP A 221 -1.15 -3.58 14.96
C ASP A 221 -1.64 -2.66 16.10
N CYS A 222 -2.36 -1.57 15.74
CA CYS A 222 -2.81 -0.54 16.68
C CYS A 222 -4.27 -0.69 17.11
N ILE A 223 -5.00 -1.71 16.64
CA ILE A 223 -6.45 -1.86 16.91
C ILE A 223 -6.75 -1.92 18.40
N ASN A 224 -5.88 -2.58 19.18
CA ASN A 224 -6.01 -2.72 20.63
C ASN A 224 -5.05 -1.80 21.39
N ASP A 225 -4.50 -0.77 20.75
CA ASP A 225 -3.61 0.17 21.41
C ASP A 225 -4.37 0.99 22.44
N ILE A 226 -3.94 0.85 23.71
CA ILE A 226 -4.55 1.54 24.85
C ILE A 226 -4.48 3.06 24.66
N GLY A 227 -3.44 3.58 24.04
CA GLY A 227 -3.29 5.02 23.75
C GLY A 227 -4.39 5.51 22.80
N ILE A 228 -4.71 4.74 21.76
CA ILE A 228 -5.81 5.07 20.82
C ILE A 228 -7.16 5.01 21.51
N LEU A 229 -7.41 3.96 22.30
CA LEU A 229 -8.67 3.80 23.02
C LEU A 229 -8.87 4.91 24.06
N ASN A 230 -7.81 5.24 24.83
CA ASN A 230 -7.85 6.36 25.77
C ASN A 230 -8.07 7.69 25.08
N ARG A 231 -7.39 7.93 23.95
CA ARG A 231 -7.61 9.13 23.16
C ARG A 231 -9.04 9.23 22.65
N GLY A 232 -9.61 8.13 22.19
CA GLY A 232 -11.04 8.05 21.84
C GLY A 232 -11.93 8.47 22.99
N ALA A 233 -11.73 7.88 24.17
CA ALA A 233 -12.50 8.24 25.35
C ALA A 233 -12.37 9.72 25.75
N GLU A 234 -11.17 10.32 25.62
CA GLU A 234 -10.96 11.75 25.82
C GLU A 234 -11.75 12.60 24.81
N VAL A 235 -11.69 12.24 23.52
CA VAL A 235 -12.42 12.95 22.46
C VAL A 235 -13.94 12.84 22.69
N LYS A 236 -14.43 11.66 23.02
CA LYS A 236 -15.85 11.44 23.37
C LYS A 236 -16.30 12.37 24.52
N LYS A 237 -15.46 12.47 25.56
CA LYS A 237 -15.71 13.36 26.70
C LYS A 237 -15.67 14.83 26.33
N LEU A 238 -14.68 15.25 25.53
CA LEU A 238 -14.53 16.67 25.08
C LEU A 238 -15.74 17.11 24.26
N LEU A 239 -16.26 16.23 23.42
CA LEU A 239 -17.43 16.49 22.59
C LEU A 239 -18.76 16.32 23.36
N ALA A 240 -18.73 15.91 24.63
CA ALA A 240 -19.91 15.54 25.42
C ALA A 240 -20.84 14.54 24.68
N MET A 241 -20.27 13.63 23.91
CA MET A 241 -20.99 12.71 23.05
C MET A 241 -21.64 11.61 23.90
N PRO A 242 -22.97 11.43 23.86
CA PRO A 242 -23.66 10.43 24.66
C PRO A 242 -23.35 9.01 24.18
N ASP A 243 -23.71 8.03 25.01
CA ASP A 243 -23.54 6.62 24.70
C ASP A 243 -24.69 6.12 23.82
N ARG A 244 -24.57 6.30 22.52
CA ARG A 244 -25.54 5.94 21.47
C ARG A 244 -24.83 5.32 20.29
N PHE A 245 -25.59 4.60 19.47
CA PHE A 245 -25.05 4.12 18.17
C PHE A 245 -24.45 5.28 17.36
N THR A 246 -23.22 5.14 16.92
CA THR A 246 -22.44 6.22 16.32
C THR A 246 -22.10 5.89 14.88
N VAL A 247 -22.53 6.75 13.97
CA VAL A 247 -22.22 6.63 12.52
C VAL A 247 -21.16 7.67 12.17
N LEU A 248 -20.04 7.18 11.67
CA LEU A 248 -18.92 8.01 11.21
C LEU A 248 -19.05 8.30 9.71
N TYR A 249 -19.13 9.56 9.35
CA TYR A 249 -18.92 10.04 7.98
C TYR A 249 -17.44 10.39 7.76
N ALA A 250 -16.80 9.72 6.81
CA ALA A 250 -15.38 9.93 6.52
C ALA A 250 -15.11 9.75 5.00
N PRO A 251 -15.36 10.81 4.19
CA PRO A 251 -15.22 10.72 2.74
C PRO A 251 -13.75 10.78 2.28
N SER A 252 -13.49 10.33 1.03
CA SER A 252 -12.22 10.63 0.34
C SER A 252 -12.10 12.11 0.05
N TRP A 253 -13.16 12.69 -0.54
CA TRP A 253 -13.22 14.07 -0.99
C TRP A 253 -14.53 14.69 -0.56
N GLU A 254 -14.50 15.87 0.02
CA GLU A 254 -15.71 16.63 0.29
C GLU A 254 -16.06 17.48 -0.95
N ASN A 255 -17.05 17.04 -1.67
CA ASN A 255 -17.60 17.71 -2.85
C ASN A 255 -19.07 17.38 -2.98
N ASP A 256 -19.79 18.11 -3.83
CA ASP A 256 -21.20 17.87 -4.17
C ASP A 256 -22.13 17.78 -2.95
N ASN A 257 -21.76 18.44 -1.84
CA ASN A 257 -22.52 18.48 -0.59
C ASN A 257 -22.79 17.09 0.04
N LYS A 258 -21.87 16.16 -0.04
CA LYS A 258 -21.99 14.81 0.53
C LYS A 258 -22.27 14.82 2.03
N GLU A 259 -21.63 15.72 2.78
CA GLU A 259 -21.85 15.89 4.22
C GLU A 259 -23.29 16.32 4.51
N ASP A 260 -23.83 17.23 3.69
CA ASP A 260 -25.24 17.67 3.80
C ASP A 260 -26.22 16.53 3.51
N ASP A 261 -25.96 15.71 2.48
CA ASP A 261 -26.73 14.50 2.18
C ASP A 261 -26.70 13.50 3.34
N PHE A 262 -25.52 13.27 3.93
CA PHE A 262 -25.35 12.40 5.09
C PHE A 262 -26.19 12.88 6.28
N ILE A 263 -26.03 14.14 6.64
CA ILE A 263 -26.73 14.73 7.81
C ILE A 263 -28.25 14.71 7.58
N LYS A 264 -28.73 15.18 6.44
CA LYS A 264 -30.18 15.22 6.12
C LYS A 264 -30.82 13.83 6.14
N SER A 265 -30.09 12.82 5.73
CA SER A 265 -30.58 11.44 5.74
C SER A 265 -30.76 10.88 7.15
N LEU A 266 -29.95 11.29 8.14
CA LEU A 266 -29.84 10.63 9.42
C LEU A 266 -30.16 11.50 10.65
N GLN A 267 -30.23 12.83 10.53
CA GLN A 267 -30.34 13.78 11.64
C GLN A 267 -31.52 13.52 12.61
N ASN A 268 -32.58 12.88 12.14
CA ASN A 268 -33.78 12.60 12.94
C ASN A 268 -33.78 11.21 13.60
N LEU A 269 -32.63 10.51 13.58
CA LEU A 269 -32.45 9.23 14.25
C LEU A 269 -31.86 9.45 15.65
N ASP A 270 -32.17 8.55 16.57
CA ASP A 270 -31.59 8.56 17.95
C ASP A 270 -30.19 7.91 17.93
N ILE A 271 -29.27 8.53 17.19
CA ILE A 271 -27.87 8.10 16.96
C ILE A 271 -26.95 9.32 17.04
N ASN A 272 -25.66 9.08 17.24
CA ASN A 272 -24.65 10.10 17.06
C ASN A 272 -24.21 10.14 15.60
N LEU A 273 -24.14 11.31 15.01
CA LEU A 273 -23.53 11.59 13.71
C LEU A 273 -22.16 12.18 13.94
N MET A 274 -21.13 11.48 13.52
CA MET A 274 -19.75 11.91 13.69
C MET A 274 -19.11 12.18 12.33
N VAL A 275 -18.58 13.38 12.17
CA VAL A 275 -17.92 13.81 10.91
C VAL A 275 -16.42 13.88 11.11
N LYS A 276 -15.67 13.23 10.26
CA LYS A 276 -14.20 13.26 10.23
C LYS A 276 -13.69 13.47 8.82
N GLN A 277 -13.37 14.71 8.50
CA GLN A 277 -12.73 15.09 7.24
C GLN A 277 -11.22 14.81 7.28
N ALA A 278 -10.60 14.60 6.13
CA ALA A 278 -9.14 14.50 6.02
C ALA A 278 -8.49 15.88 6.18
N ALA A 279 -7.27 15.90 6.75
CA ALA A 279 -6.45 17.10 6.82
C ALA A 279 -5.78 17.37 5.46
N TRP A 280 -6.50 17.98 4.55
CA TRP A 280 -6.04 18.25 3.19
C TRP A 280 -4.93 19.32 3.18
N PRO A 281 -3.85 19.10 2.40
CA PRO A 281 -2.81 20.12 2.18
C PRO A 281 -3.36 21.39 1.56
N GLU A 282 -2.66 22.52 1.80
CA GLU A 282 -3.08 23.85 1.31
C GLU A 282 -3.26 23.94 -0.21
N VAL A 283 -2.55 23.13 -0.96
CA VAL A 283 -2.68 23.06 -2.43
C VAL A 283 -4.09 22.67 -2.89
N TYR A 284 -4.88 21.99 -2.05
CA TYR A 284 -6.26 21.57 -2.33
C TYR A 284 -7.28 22.56 -1.76
N GLN A 285 -7.13 23.85 -2.10
CA GLN A 285 -7.95 24.95 -1.53
C GLN A 285 -9.46 24.74 -1.75
N HIS A 286 -9.89 24.22 -2.91
CA HIS A 286 -11.30 23.99 -3.20
C HIS A 286 -11.90 22.93 -2.27
N ILE A 287 -11.18 21.83 -1.97
CA ILE A 287 -11.67 20.79 -1.05
C ILE A 287 -11.75 21.34 0.37
N ARG A 288 -10.72 22.08 0.80
CA ARG A 288 -10.73 22.72 2.12
C ARG A 288 -11.88 23.73 2.25
N GLY A 289 -12.12 24.53 1.21
CA GLY A 289 -13.24 25.46 1.20
C GLY A 289 -14.60 24.76 1.29
N ASN A 290 -14.77 23.62 0.63
CA ASN A 290 -15.99 22.81 0.76
C ASN A 290 -16.15 22.27 2.19
N ILE A 291 -15.08 21.73 2.79
CA ILE A 291 -15.10 21.22 4.16
C ILE A 291 -15.48 22.35 5.15
N GLU A 292 -14.84 23.52 5.04
CA GLU A 292 -15.11 24.67 5.88
C GLU A 292 -16.55 25.18 5.71
N TYR A 293 -17.03 25.22 4.47
CA TYR A 293 -18.41 25.60 4.17
C TYR A 293 -19.42 24.62 4.78
N MET A 294 -19.25 23.30 4.58
CA MET A 294 -20.13 22.29 5.14
C MET A 294 -20.17 22.39 6.68
N ARG A 295 -19.01 22.48 7.31
CA ARG A 295 -18.92 22.66 8.77
C ARG A 295 -19.65 23.93 9.23
N SER A 296 -19.52 25.04 8.52
CA SER A 296 -20.15 26.32 8.87
C SER A 296 -21.67 26.28 8.85
N ILE A 297 -22.25 25.46 8.00
CA ILE A 297 -23.71 25.35 7.87
C ILE A 297 -24.32 24.30 8.79
N HIS A 298 -23.52 23.41 9.37
CA HIS A 298 -24.03 22.30 10.17
C HIS A 298 -23.58 22.31 11.63
N GLU A 299 -22.35 22.76 11.93
CA GLU A 299 -21.82 22.74 13.30
C GLU A 299 -22.70 23.54 14.26
N GLY A 300 -23.08 22.93 15.37
CA GLY A 300 -23.94 23.53 16.39
C GLY A 300 -25.43 23.63 16.04
N ARG A 301 -25.86 23.13 14.87
CA ARG A 301 -27.29 23.15 14.49
C ARG A 301 -28.06 21.89 14.90
N PHE A 302 -27.36 20.78 15.08
CA PHE A 302 -27.94 19.51 15.46
C PHE A 302 -27.29 19.01 16.74
N GLU A 303 -28.11 18.61 17.72
CA GLU A 303 -27.63 18.16 19.05
C GLU A 303 -26.86 16.83 18.97
N ASN A 304 -27.08 16.05 17.93
CA ASN A 304 -26.48 14.73 17.74
C ASN A 304 -25.34 14.72 16.71
N LEU A 305 -24.84 15.88 16.28
CA LEU A 305 -23.77 16.04 15.29
C LEU A 305 -22.46 16.47 15.97
N TYR A 306 -21.40 15.70 15.74
CA TYR A 306 -20.09 15.87 16.34
C TYR A 306 -18.99 15.93 15.28
N TYR A 307 -18.14 16.95 15.33
CA TYR A 307 -17.00 17.08 14.45
C TYR A 307 -15.71 16.63 15.13
N ILE A 308 -15.00 15.69 14.49
CA ILE A 308 -13.62 15.33 14.85
C ILE A 308 -12.67 16.20 14.04
N GLU A 309 -11.67 16.79 14.71
CA GLU A 309 -10.72 17.65 14.04
C GLU A 309 -9.96 16.91 12.92
N PRO A 310 -9.73 17.55 11.76
CA PRO A 310 -9.07 16.92 10.61
C PRO A 310 -7.69 16.32 10.93
N GLU A 311 -6.94 16.88 11.87
CA GLU A 311 -5.62 16.42 12.31
C GLU A 311 -5.66 15.22 13.25
N GLU A 312 -6.82 14.92 13.85
CA GLU A 312 -6.95 13.76 14.72
C GLU A 312 -6.77 12.48 13.91
N SER A 313 -6.27 11.42 14.52
CA SER A 313 -6.11 10.12 13.87
C SER A 313 -7.47 9.53 13.48
N ILE A 314 -7.57 8.97 12.29
CA ILE A 314 -8.76 8.21 11.89
C ILE A 314 -8.98 7.01 12.80
N MET A 315 -7.92 6.42 13.36
CA MET A 315 -8.02 5.31 14.31
C MET A 315 -8.75 5.73 15.58
N THR A 316 -8.58 6.97 16.04
CA THR A 316 -9.34 7.55 17.14
C THR A 316 -10.84 7.63 16.80
N ALA A 317 -11.20 8.11 15.63
CA ALA A 317 -12.60 8.17 15.19
C ALA A 317 -13.22 6.76 15.03
N LEU A 318 -12.46 5.82 14.44
CA LEU A 318 -12.90 4.44 14.29
C LEU A 318 -13.10 3.71 15.64
N SER A 319 -12.34 4.08 16.67
CA SER A 319 -12.56 3.51 18.02
C SER A 319 -13.87 3.97 18.65
N LEU A 320 -14.46 5.07 18.17
CA LEU A 320 -15.67 5.70 18.71
C LEU A 320 -16.94 5.37 17.94
N CYS A 321 -16.84 4.93 16.68
CA CYS A 321 -18.02 4.64 15.87
C CYS A 321 -18.42 3.17 15.90
N ASP A 322 -19.66 2.90 15.51
CA ASP A 322 -20.22 1.56 15.33
C ASP A 322 -20.25 1.18 13.85
N MET A 323 -20.29 2.16 12.96
CA MET A 323 -20.19 1.95 11.51
C MET A 323 -19.62 3.18 10.79
N VAL A 324 -19.19 2.98 9.54
CA VAL A 324 -18.69 4.04 8.66
C VAL A 324 -19.61 4.22 7.47
N VAL A 325 -19.85 5.47 7.09
CA VAL A 325 -20.47 5.88 5.82
C VAL A 325 -19.45 6.69 5.04
N SER A 326 -19.23 6.34 3.79
CA SER A 326 -18.22 6.98 2.94
C SER A 326 -18.58 6.90 1.45
N ASP A 327 -17.70 7.41 0.63
CA ASP A 327 -17.71 7.26 -0.83
C ASP A 327 -16.82 6.09 -1.28
N GLU A 328 -15.58 6.36 -1.64
CA GLU A 328 -14.56 5.38 -2.05
C GLU A 328 -13.30 5.39 -1.14
N SER A 329 -13.45 5.89 0.08
CA SER A 329 -12.32 6.09 1.00
C SER A 329 -11.72 4.79 1.54
N SER A 330 -10.41 4.79 1.72
CA SER A 330 -9.66 3.74 2.43
C SER A 330 -10.12 3.52 3.87
N VAL A 331 -10.78 4.48 4.47
CA VAL A 331 -11.35 4.38 5.83
C VAL A 331 -12.32 3.21 5.96
N MET A 332 -13.04 2.87 4.90
CA MET A 332 -13.93 1.70 4.89
C MET A 332 -13.18 0.38 5.07
N ALA A 333 -12.00 0.26 4.51
CA ALA A 333 -11.14 -0.91 4.74
C ALA A 333 -10.54 -0.89 6.16
N GLU A 334 -10.14 0.29 6.65
CA GLU A 334 -9.62 0.44 8.02
C GLU A 334 -10.69 0.12 9.08
N ALA A 335 -11.95 0.47 8.84
CA ALA A 335 -13.07 0.16 9.73
C ALA A 335 -13.23 -1.35 9.96
N LEU A 336 -13.00 -2.16 8.95
CA LEU A 336 -13.08 -3.62 9.05
C LEU A 336 -12.06 -4.21 10.02
N MET A 337 -10.90 -3.57 10.19
CA MET A 337 -9.91 -3.98 11.19
C MET A 337 -10.51 -3.90 12.61
N PHE A 338 -11.38 -2.92 12.85
CA PHE A 338 -12.12 -2.78 14.11
C PHE A 338 -13.42 -3.61 14.16
N GLY A 339 -13.68 -4.45 13.17
CA GLY A 339 -14.94 -5.18 13.07
C GLY A 339 -16.15 -4.27 12.86
N LYS A 340 -15.97 -3.11 12.22
CA LYS A 340 -17.04 -2.14 11.97
C LYS A 340 -17.51 -2.25 10.51
N PRO A 341 -18.84 -2.34 10.28
CA PRO A 341 -19.38 -2.33 8.93
C PRO A 341 -19.16 -0.97 8.26
N SER A 342 -19.00 -1.00 6.95
CA SER A 342 -18.84 0.21 6.13
C SER A 342 -19.85 0.24 5.01
N VAL A 343 -20.47 1.40 4.81
CA VAL A 343 -21.41 1.68 3.72
C VAL A 343 -20.76 2.65 2.75
N ALA A 344 -20.63 2.24 1.48
CA ALA A 344 -20.26 3.10 0.37
C ALA A 344 -21.53 3.64 -0.31
N VAL A 345 -21.67 4.95 -0.34
CA VAL A 345 -22.76 5.61 -1.06
C VAL A 345 -22.35 5.81 -2.51
N THR A 346 -22.97 5.05 -3.41
CA THR A 346 -22.54 4.95 -4.82
C THR A 346 -22.72 6.23 -5.60
N ASP A 347 -23.71 7.06 -5.24
CA ASP A 347 -23.97 8.36 -5.86
C ASP A 347 -22.88 9.41 -5.54
N TRP A 348 -22.05 9.16 -4.52
CA TRP A 348 -20.98 10.08 -4.10
C TRP A 348 -19.66 9.82 -4.79
N MET A 349 -19.54 8.71 -5.51
CA MET A 349 -18.31 8.36 -6.21
C MET A 349 -18.10 9.26 -7.43
N ILE A 350 -16.83 9.62 -7.67
CA ILE A 350 -16.47 10.48 -8.81
C ILE A 350 -15.84 9.60 -9.89
N PRO A 351 -16.39 9.58 -11.11
CA PRO A 351 -15.76 8.89 -12.24
C PRO A 351 -14.47 9.58 -12.65
N ASP A 352 -13.46 8.83 -13.07
CA ASP A 352 -12.28 9.39 -13.72
C ASP A 352 -12.62 9.82 -15.16
N GLU A 353 -12.02 10.93 -15.57
CA GLU A 353 -12.18 11.46 -16.94
C GLU A 353 -11.06 10.99 -17.87
N ASP A 354 -9.83 10.83 -17.34
CA ASP A 354 -8.65 10.44 -18.13
C ASP A 354 -7.74 9.43 -17.39
N PRO A 355 -7.68 8.16 -17.81
CA PRO A 355 -8.60 7.54 -18.78
C PRO A 355 -10.02 7.42 -18.21
N PRO A 356 -11.05 7.44 -19.06
CA PRO A 356 -12.43 7.30 -18.60
C PRO A 356 -12.62 6.01 -17.79
N ARG A 357 -13.11 6.16 -16.58
CA ARG A 357 -13.38 5.05 -15.67
C ARG A 357 -14.70 5.30 -14.96
N PRO A 358 -15.64 4.37 -14.99
CA PRO A 358 -16.84 4.50 -14.18
C PRO A 358 -16.45 4.52 -12.69
N ALA A 359 -17.16 5.31 -11.91
CA ALA A 359 -17.04 5.30 -10.47
C ALA A 359 -17.36 3.90 -9.94
N SER A 360 -16.50 3.35 -9.09
CA SER A 360 -16.69 2.02 -8.53
C SER A 360 -16.01 1.88 -7.18
N VAL A 361 -16.64 1.14 -6.29
CA VAL A 361 -15.99 0.65 -5.07
C VAL A 361 -15.47 -0.75 -5.37
N PRO A 362 -14.17 -0.93 -5.46
CA PRO A 362 -13.58 -2.21 -5.83
C PRO A 362 -13.57 -3.23 -4.68
N MET A 363 -13.94 -2.77 -3.46
CA MET A 363 -13.97 -3.58 -2.26
C MET A 363 -15.28 -4.35 -2.19
N ASP A 364 -15.23 -5.67 -2.29
CA ASP A 364 -16.41 -6.54 -2.26
C ASP A 364 -16.91 -6.85 -0.82
N TYR A 365 -16.16 -6.39 0.17
CA TYR A 365 -16.49 -6.46 1.60
C TYR A 365 -17.14 -5.18 2.14
N VAL A 366 -17.50 -4.24 1.29
CA VAL A 366 -18.19 -3.00 1.65
C VAL A 366 -19.65 -3.09 1.23
N ILE A 367 -20.53 -2.66 2.13
CA ILE A 367 -21.97 -2.58 1.85
C ILE A 367 -22.20 -1.38 0.91
N LYS A 368 -22.99 -1.55 -0.13
CA LYS A 368 -23.25 -0.49 -1.12
C LYS A 368 -24.71 -0.06 -1.06
N CYS A 369 -24.97 1.24 -1.18
CA CYS A 369 -26.32 1.77 -1.36
C CYS A 369 -26.30 3.08 -2.17
N GLU A 370 -27.44 3.46 -2.74
CA GLU A 370 -27.67 4.81 -3.24
C GLU A 370 -28.00 5.76 -2.07
N LYS A 371 -27.76 7.06 -2.23
CA LYS A 371 -28.01 8.04 -1.16
C LYS A 371 -29.48 8.05 -0.66
N LYS A 372 -30.45 7.78 -1.56
CA LYS A 372 -31.85 7.69 -1.19
C LYS A 372 -32.16 6.55 -0.20
N ASP A 373 -31.34 5.48 -0.22
CA ASP A 373 -31.51 4.28 0.59
C ASP A 373 -30.63 4.30 1.85
N LEU A 374 -29.78 5.34 2.03
CA LEU A 374 -28.80 5.43 3.10
C LEU A 374 -29.44 5.27 4.49
N ARG A 375 -30.57 5.94 4.73
CA ARG A 375 -31.28 5.85 6.01
C ARG A 375 -31.73 4.42 6.34
N GLU A 376 -32.35 3.74 5.36
CA GLU A 376 -32.81 2.36 5.55
C GLU A 376 -31.64 1.42 5.77
N LYS A 377 -30.55 1.64 5.05
CA LYS A 377 -29.34 0.83 5.20
C LYS A 377 -28.69 0.99 6.58
N VAL A 378 -28.59 2.20 7.10
CA VAL A 378 -28.09 2.46 8.46
C VAL A 378 -28.98 1.80 9.51
N LEU A 379 -30.30 1.92 9.38
CA LEU A 379 -31.24 1.27 10.29
C LEU A 379 -31.17 -0.26 10.23
N SER A 380 -30.99 -0.84 9.04
CA SER A 380 -30.81 -2.28 8.86
C SER A 380 -29.56 -2.77 9.60
N ILE A 381 -28.42 -2.08 9.42
CA ILE A 381 -27.16 -2.45 10.09
C ILE A 381 -27.29 -2.29 11.61
N MET A 382 -27.92 -1.22 12.09
CA MET A 382 -28.12 -0.97 13.51
C MET A 382 -28.98 -2.05 14.18
N ASN A 383 -30.02 -2.54 13.50
CA ASN A 383 -31.01 -3.45 14.09
C ASN A 383 -30.73 -4.93 13.80
N HIS A 384 -29.95 -5.23 12.74
CA HIS A 384 -29.70 -6.58 12.23
C HIS A 384 -28.21 -6.73 11.85
N SER A 385 -27.30 -6.38 12.78
CA SER A 385 -25.84 -6.43 12.55
C SER A 385 -25.34 -7.83 12.19
N GLU A 386 -26.02 -8.87 12.65
CA GLU A 386 -25.72 -10.27 12.37
C GLU A 386 -25.80 -10.62 10.87
N GLU A 387 -26.64 -9.93 10.11
CA GLU A 387 -26.76 -10.14 8.65
C GLU A 387 -25.50 -9.73 7.88
N TYR A 388 -24.62 -8.94 8.51
CA TYR A 388 -23.41 -8.39 7.90
C TYR A 388 -22.13 -9.08 8.38
N GLU A 389 -22.20 -10.07 9.26
CA GLU A 389 -21.02 -10.73 9.84
C GLU A 389 -20.15 -11.41 8.78
N ASP A 390 -20.75 -12.02 7.75
CA ASP A 390 -20.00 -12.64 6.65
C ASP A 390 -19.17 -11.60 5.87
N ILE A 391 -19.72 -10.41 5.66
CA ILE A 391 -19.01 -9.30 5.01
C ILE A 391 -17.86 -8.82 5.90
N LEU A 392 -18.10 -8.67 7.20
CA LEU A 392 -17.07 -8.27 8.16
C LEU A 392 -15.94 -9.29 8.23
N GLN A 393 -16.27 -10.59 8.28
CA GLN A 393 -15.28 -11.65 8.31
C GLN A 393 -14.43 -11.65 7.02
N LYS A 394 -15.08 -11.52 5.87
CA LYS A 394 -14.38 -11.40 4.58
C LYS A 394 -13.44 -10.19 4.56
N GLY A 395 -13.86 -9.06 5.13
CA GLY A 395 -13.02 -7.88 5.26
C GLY A 395 -11.82 -8.12 6.16
N ARG A 396 -12.01 -8.74 7.32
CA ARG A 396 -10.93 -9.11 8.25
C ARG A 396 -9.92 -10.04 7.57
N ASP A 397 -10.38 -11.06 6.87
CA ASP A 397 -9.54 -12.04 6.15
C ASP A 397 -8.76 -11.42 4.97
N THR A 398 -9.12 -10.21 4.58
CA THR A 398 -8.41 -9.47 3.52
C THR A 398 -7.04 -8.99 3.97
N PHE A 399 -6.86 -8.71 5.27
CA PHE A 399 -5.61 -8.22 5.83
C PHE A 399 -4.76 -9.36 6.39
N SER A 400 -3.49 -9.39 5.99
CA SER A 400 -2.54 -10.38 6.49
C SER A 400 -1.91 -9.97 7.80
N ASN A 401 -1.58 -10.96 8.66
CA ASN A 401 -0.65 -10.86 9.77
C ASN A 401 -0.99 -9.77 10.81
N GLN A 402 -2.28 -9.49 11.04
CA GLN A 402 -2.73 -8.48 11.99
C GLN A 402 -2.11 -8.70 13.38
N GLY A 403 -1.61 -7.63 13.99
CA GLY A 403 -0.93 -7.66 15.28
C GLY A 403 0.57 -8.00 15.24
N ASN A 404 1.14 -8.35 14.07
CA ASN A 404 2.55 -8.65 13.90
C ASN A 404 3.19 -7.97 12.68
N VAL A 405 2.49 -7.05 12.04
CA VAL A 405 2.92 -6.41 10.78
C VAL A 405 4.21 -5.62 10.99
N CYS A 406 4.24 -4.75 11.99
CA CYS A 406 5.41 -3.91 12.26
C CYS A 406 6.61 -4.75 12.72
N LYS A 407 6.35 -5.86 13.43
CA LYS A 407 7.39 -6.82 13.81
C LYS A 407 8.04 -7.43 12.55
N ASP A 408 7.26 -7.93 11.60
CA ASP A 408 7.76 -8.58 10.39
C ASP A 408 8.47 -7.59 9.46
N ILE A 409 7.96 -6.35 9.35
CA ILE A 409 8.64 -5.26 8.64
C ILE A 409 10.03 -4.99 9.25
N MET A 410 10.12 -4.91 10.56
CA MET A 410 11.38 -4.68 11.24
C MET A 410 12.32 -5.87 11.16
N ASP A 411 11.79 -7.11 11.18
CA ASP A 411 12.61 -8.33 10.97
C ASP A 411 13.22 -8.32 9.56
N ALA A 412 12.47 -7.85 8.55
CA ALA A 412 12.97 -7.65 7.20
C ALA A 412 14.07 -6.60 7.13
N ILE A 413 13.86 -5.45 7.75
CA ILE A 413 14.86 -4.39 7.83
C ILE A 413 16.14 -4.90 8.53
N ASP A 414 16.02 -5.57 9.68
CA ASP A 414 17.15 -6.14 10.41
C ASP A 414 17.89 -7.17 9.56
N TYR A 415 17.16 -8.06 8.86
CA TYR A 415 17.76 -9.08 8.00
C TYR A 415 18.64 -8.47 6.91
N TYR A 416 18.12 -7.49 6.17
CA TYR A 416 18.86 -6.91 5.05
C TYR A 416 19.93 -5.90 5.46
N THR A 417 19.76 -5.22 6.59
CA THR A 417 20.61 -4.09 6.97
C THR A 417 21.52 -4.34 8.15
N GLN A 418 21.25 -5.39 8.95
CA GLN A 418 22.03 -5.71 10.16
C GLN A 418 22.72 -7.08 10.09
N GLY A 419 22.56 -7.81 8.99
CA GLY A 419 23.16 -9.14 8.84
C GLY A 419 22.37 -10.24 9.56
N GLY A 420 21.04 -10.19 9.44
CA GLY A 420 20.13 -11.20 10.00
C GLY A 420 20.33 -12.61 9.42
N THR A 421 19.84 -13.61 10.13
CA THR A 421 19.93 -15.04 9.78
C THR A 421 18.82 -15.47 8.80
N GLU A 422 19.02 -16.62 8.16
CA GLU A 422 18.17 -17.15 7.07
C GLU A 422 16.96 -17.93 7.58
N ASP A 423 16.07 -17.37 8.33
CA ASP A 423 14.89 -18.09 8.80
C ASP A 423 13.62 -17.77 8.00
N SER A 424 12.47 -17.86 8.61
CA SER A 424 11.14 -17.77 7.99
C SER A 424 10.95 -16.63 6.98
N PHE A 425 11.75 -15.57 7.06
CA PHE A 425 11.69 -14.43 6.16
C PHE A 425 12.16 -14.78 4.74
N MET A 426 13.26 -15.51 4.61
CA MET A 426 13.75 -15.95 3.29
C MET A 426 12.79 -16.91 2.61
N SER A 427 12.15 -17.79 3.36
CA SER A 427 11.13 -18.68 2.83
C SER A 427 9.95 -17.89 2.24
N ARG A 428 9.50 -16.85 2.93
CA ARG A 428 8.41 -15.98 2.41
C ARG A 428 8.84 -15.20 1.16
N LYS A 429 10.08 -14.74 1.11
CA LYS A 429 10.62 -14.07 -0.07
C LYS A 429 10.62 -15.00 -1.29
N LEU A 430 11.18 -16.19 -1.14
CA LEU A 430 11.21 -17.19 -2.21
C LEU A 430 9.79 -17.56 -2.67
N GLU A 431 8.86 -17.70 -1.74
CA GLU A 431 7.46 -17.93 -2.06
C GLU A 431 6.83 -16.77 -2.84
N SER A 432 7.13 -15.53 -2.46
CA SER A 432 6.64 -14.35 -3.17
C SER A 432 7.22 -14.25 -4.58
N GLU A 433 8.52 -14.48 -4.74
CA GLU A 433 9.17 -14.52 -6.05
C GLU A 433 8.65 -15.68 -6.90
N TYR A 434 8.55 -16.88 -6.33
CA TYR A 434 7.98 -18.04 -6.99
C TYR A 434 6.53 -17.80 -7.44
N ARG A 435 5.70 -17.22 -6.59
CA ARG A 435 4.32 -16.87 -6.93
C ARG A 435 4.25 -15.79 -8.00
N ALA A 436 5.12 -14.78 -7.96
CA ALA A 436 5.20 -13.78 -9.02
C ALA A 436 5.47 -14.40 -10.38
N PHE A 437 6.39 -15.38 -10.44
CA PHE A 437 6.73 -16.09 -11.66
C PHE A 437 5.68 -17.12 -12.10
N ASN A 438 4.94 -17.73 -11.17
CA ASN A 438 3.90 -18.73 -11.48
C ASN A 438 2.52 -18.12 -11.79
N MET A 439 2.40 -16.82 -11.84
CA MET A 439 1.13 -16.15 -12.19
C MET A 439 0.65 -16.40 -13.62
N TRP A 440 1.51 -16.96 -14.42
CA TRP A 440 1.24 -17.22 -15.84
C TRP A 440 0.65 -18.61 -16.12
N ASN A 441 0.36 -19.39 -15.10
CA ASN A 441 -0.25 -20.71 -15.23
C ASN A 441 -1.78 -20.64 -15.26
#